data_8b15d398645573d42b29d4fd9f1a2af9
#
_entry.id   8b15d398645573d42b29d4fd9f1a2af9
#
_cell.length_a   1.000
_cell.length_b   1.000
_cell.length_c   1.000
_cell.angle_alpha   90.00
_cell.angle_beta   90.00
_cell.angle_gamma   90.00
#
_symmetry.space_group_name_H-M   'P 1'
#
loop_
_entity.id
_entity.type
_entity.pdbx_description
1 polymer ?
#
loop_
_entity_poly.entity_id
_entity_poly.type
_entity_poly.pdbx_seq_one_letter_code
_entity_poly.pdbx_strand_id
1 'polypeptide(L)' 'MTQTITAALYAPDPSTRLRAALAAGTQPDPLLTGDLIARCGVEEDFFVRDMLTWALTRLLRR' A
#
# COMPACT_ATOMS: atom_id res chain seq x y z
N MET A 1 3.65 -1.15 13.94
CA MET A 1 4.12 -0.97 12.55
C MET A 1 2.98 -1.06 11.55
N THR A 2 2.23 -2.16 11.56
CA THR A 2 1.13 -2.34 10.61
C THR A 2 0.11 -1.20 10.67
N GLN A 3 -0.26 -0.75 11.87
CA GLN A 3 -1.21 0.34 12.03
C GLN A 3 -0.69 1.66 11.44
N THR A 4 0.60 1.90 11.58
CA THR A 4 1.22 3.09 11.01
C THR A 4 1.16 3.06 9.48
N ILE A 5 1.45 1.90 8.89
CA ILE A 5 1.38 1.73 7.44
C ILE A 5 -0.07 1.88 6.97
N THR A 6 -1.02 1.27 7.67
CA THR A 6 -2.44 1.39 7.33
C THR A 6 -2.89 2.84 7.31
N ALA A 7 -2.56 3.59 8.36
CA ALA A 7 -2.94 5.00 8.44
C ALA A 7 -2.32 5.80 7.29
N ALA A 8 -1.06 5.54 6.97
CA ALA A 8 -0.35 6.26 5.92
C ALA A 8 -0.91 5.95 4.53
N LEU A 9 -1.48 4.76 4.34
CA LEU A 9 -2.10 4.40 3.07
C LEU A 9 -3.33 5.27 2.76
N TYR A 10 -3.93 5.84 3.78
CA TYR A 10 -5.10 6.71 3.64
C TYR A 10 -4.77 8.19 3.81
N ALA A 11 -3.48 8.53 3.88
CA ALA A 11 -3.05 9.93 4.06
C ALA A 11 -3.46 10.77 2.84
N PRO A 12 -3.76 12.06 3.04
CA PRO A 12 -4.11 12.92 1.90
C PRO A 12 -2.94 13.20 0.98
N ASP A 13 -1.72 13.12 1.49
CA ASP A 13 -0.51 13.41 0.71
C ASP A 13 -0.07 12.19 -0.09
N PRO A 14 0.04 12.29 -1.44
CA PRO A 14 0.47 11.16 -2.26
C PRO A 14 1.85 10.64 -1.91
N SER A 15 2.79 11.51 -1.52
CA SER A 15 4.13 11.06 -1.15
C SER A 15 4.10 10.15 0.06
N THR A 16 3.25 10.46 1.02
CA THR A 16 3.08 9.63 2.21
C THR A 16 2.47 8.28 1.83
N ARG A 17 1.45 8.28 0.95
CA ARG A 17 0.84 7.05 0.49
C ARG A 17 1.84 6.19 -0.29
N LEU A 18 2.68 6.83 -1.10
CA LEU A 18 3.70 6.12 -1.88
C LEU A 18 4.68 5.40 -0.95
N ARG A 19 5.14 6.09 0.08
CA ARG A 19 6.07 5.48 1.04
C ARG A 19 5.41 4.36 1.82
N ALA A 20 4.13 4.50 2.14
CA ALA A 20 3.40 3.44 2.83
C ALA A 20 3.29 2.19 1.96
N ALA A 21 3.00 2.36 0.68
CA ALA A 21 2.93 1.24 -0.26
C ALA A 21 4.29 0.56 -0.41
N LEU A 22 5.36 1.35 -0.48
CA LEU A 22 6.71 0.81 -0.56
C LEU A 22 7.04 -0.02 0.69
N ALA A 23 6.70 0.50 1.87
CA ALA A 23 6.93 -0.23 3.11
C ALA A 23 6.12 -1.52 3.16
N ALA A 24 4.88 -1.48 2.70
CA ALA A 24 4.02 -2.65 2.68
C ALA A 24 4.59 -3.77 1.79
N GLY A 25 5.19 -3.40 0.66
CA GLY A 25 5.80 -4.39 -0.23
C GLY A 25 7.16 -4.87 0.25
N THR A 26 7.89 -4.02 0.98
CA THR A 26 9.20 -4.36 1.51
C THR A 26 9.10 -5.36 2.67
N GLN A 27 8.08 -5.20 3.51
CA GLN A 27 7.82 -6.11 4.62
C GLN A 27 6.36 -6.58 4.53
N PRO A 28 6.07 -7.52 3.64
CA PRO A 28 4.69 -7.96 3.45
C PRO A 28 4.07 -8.51 4.72
N ASP A 29 2.86 -8.06 4.99
CA ASP A 29 2.09 -8.47 6.16
C ASP A 29 0.67 -8.81 5.70
N PRO A 30 0.20 -10.06 5.89
CA PRO A 30 -1.14 -10.45 5.45
C PRO A 30 -2.27 -9.56 5.97
N LEU A 31 -2.06 -8.90 7.11
CA LEU A 31 -3.06 -7.98 7.66
C LEU A 31 -3.30 -6.76 6.78
N LEU A 32 -2.36 -6.45 5.87
CA LEU A 32 -2.48 -5.31 4.98
C LEU A 32 -3.23 -5.62 3.70
N THR A 33 -3.56 -6.88 3.43
CA THR A 33 -4.17 -7.31 2.17
C THR A 33 -5.44 -6.51 1.86
N GLY A 34 -6.35 -6.42 2.82
CA GLY A 34 -7.61 -5.72 2.62
C GLY A 34 -7.42 -4.25 2.30
N ASP A 35 -6.54 -3.59 3.05
CA ASP A 35 -6.28 -2.16 2.84
C ASP A 35 -5.59 -1.90 1.51
N LEU A 36 -4.65 -2.75 1.12
CA LEU A 36 -3.97 -2.59 -0.16
C LEU A 36 -4.95 -2.75 -1.32
N ILE A 37 -5.84 -3.72 -1.24
CA ILE A 37 -6.85 -3.94 -2.28
C ILE A 37 -7.79 -2.73 -2.35
N ALA A 38 -8.27 -2.27 -1.19
CA ALA A 38 -9.18 -1.14 -1.12
C ALA A 38 -8.54 0.12 -1.72
N ARG A 39 -7.28 0.38 -1.38
CA ARG A 39 -6.59 1.57 -1.89
C ARG A 39 -6.30 1.47 -3.38
N CYS A 40 -5.95 0.28 -3.88
CA CYS A 40 -5.73 0.08 -5.31
C CYS A 40 -6.95 0.49 -6.13
N GLY A 41 -8.14 0.20 -5.62
CA GLY A 41 -9.37 0.47 -6.35
C GLY A 41 -9.73 1.95 -6.43
N VAL A 42 -9.20 2.79 -5.53
CA VAL A 42 -9.59 4.21 -5.45
C VAL A 42 -8.41 5.17 -5.58
N GLU A 43 -7.18 4.68 -5.68
CA GLU A 43 -6.01 5.56 -5.75
C GLU A 43 -5.98 6.30 -7.07
N GLU A 44 -5.90 7.63 -7.01
CA GLU A 44 -5.90 8.49 -8.18
C GLU A 44 -4.48 8.75 -8.72
N ASP A 45 -3.49 8.73 -7.82
CA ASP A 45 -2.10 9.01 -8.23
C ASP A 45 -1.51 7.78 -8.90
N PHE A 46 -1.02 7.97 -10.12
CA PHE A 46 -0.52 6.87 -10.93
C PHE A 46 0.66 6.16 -10.27
N PHE A 47 1.59 6.92 -9.70
CA PHE A 47 2.78 6.32 -9.08
C PHE A 47 2.42 5.54 -7.82
N VAL A 48 1.51 6.08 -7.01
CA VAL A 48 1.04 5.38 -5.82
C VAL A 48 0.32 4.11 -6.21
N ARG A 49 -0.53 4.18 -7.22
CA ARG A 49 -1.29 3.02 -7.69
C ARG A 49 -0.36 1.91 -8.17
N ASP A 50 0.68 2.29 -8.89
CA ASP A 50 1.68 1.34 -9.37
C ASP A 50 2.39 0.66 -8.20
N MET A 51 2.75 1.45 -7.19
CA MET A 51 3.42 0.91 -6.01
C MET A 51 2.51 0.01 -5.19
N LEU A 52 1.21 0.35 -5.10
CA LEU A 52 0.24 -0.50 -4.43
C LEU A 52 0.11 -1.85 -5.12
N THR A 53 0.09 -1.84 -6.45
CA THR A 53 0.03 -3.07 -7.25
C THR A 53 1.25 -3.93 -6.98
N TRP A 54 2.43 -3.30 -6.96
CA TRP A 54 3.67 -3.99 -6.65
C TRP A 54 3.63 -4.61 -5.25
N ALA A 55 3.16 -3.84 -4.26
CA ALA A 55 3.08 -4.32 -2.88
C ALA A 55 2.15 -5.53 -2.77
N LEU A 56 1.00 -5.47 -3.44
CA LEU A 56 0.06 -6.59 -3.46
C LEU A 56 0.67 -7.83 -4.10
N THR A 57 1.39 -7.64 -5.20
CA THR A 57 2.07 -8.74 -5.87
C THR A 57 3.04 -9.43 -4.93
N ARG A 58 3.84 -8.64 -4.20
CA ARG A 58 4.79 -9.19 -3.25
C ARG A 58 4.10 -9.93 -2.10
N LEU A 59 2.99 -9.37 -1.63
CA LEU A 59 2.25 -9.97 -0.52
C LEU A 59 1.65 -11.31 -0.92
N LEU A 60 1.12 -11.42 -2.13
CA LEU A 60 0.43 -12.62 -2.60
C LEU A 60 1.37 -13.68 -3.17
N ARG A 61 2.60 -13.31 -3.46
CA ARG A 61 3.61 -14.27 -3.94
C ARG A 61 4.26 -14.96 -2.75
N ARG A 62 4.22 -16.27 -2.79
CA ARG A 62 4.80 -17.08 -1.74
C ARG A 62 5.85 -18.01 -2.26
#